data_f582ff08dd4198b8eb3b6ec5ccc9117f
#
_entry.id   f582ff08dd4198b8eb3b6ec5ccc9117f
#
_cell.length_a   1.000
_cell.length_b   1.000
_cell.length_c   1.000
_cell.angle_alpha   90.00
_cell.angle_beta   90.00
_cell.angle_gamma   90.00
#
_symmetry.space_group_name_H-M   'P 1'
#
loop_
_entity.id
_entity.type
_entity.pdbx_description
1 polymer ?
#
loop_
_entity_poly.entity_id
_entity_poly.type
_entity_poly.pdbx_seq_one_letter_code
_entity_poly.pdbx_strand_id
1 'polypeptide(L)'
;MKRVSAAMMFFCFFGTALGFGDFEGTTRRFGIFIGANNGGSGRATLHYAVSDARAMAQVFTEMGGIRAEDMALLVEPSIRDIEQQLSLTRQRISGARESHKRTELVFYYSGHSDEEGLLLNRQRLSYRDLRARITDLPSDMRIVILDSCASGAFTRAKGGTKTVPFLIDDSISAEGYAFLTSSSATESSQESDSIGGSYFTHSLLTGLRGGADSVGDGRVTLNEVYRFAYTETLAKTEASLYGAQHPSYDMQISGSGDVVLTDIKEISAGLVFEAGVTGRITIRDGSDFLMAELTKVQNRPLEIGLEPGPYRILLQRGDSFYRAEAVLLENRRIHLALADFSPVSPSFAVPRGDIPVAGENYPVDPVKLQIIPDMWLGKEAARTTNHVLLSLSAADGWQLTGIGLAPLGVSVYTLMGLEAAVIYTSTAEDMTGIQTAGILSFAGGNVRGVQAAAIFNAAGGFMQGVQVAGIFNRTAGTMRGIQAAGIFNMAADANGVPEGFQAAAILNAAGGFMQGVQVAGICNR
;
A
#
# COMPACT_ATOMS: atom_id res chain seq x y z
N MET A 1 -6.75 -94.31 6.88
CA MET A 1 -6.09 -93.40 5.95
C MET A 1 -7.13 -92.98 4.91
N LYS A 2 -7.77 -91.86 5.09
CA LYS A 2 -8.62 -91.23 4.06
C LYS A 2 -8.41 -89.68 4.17
N ARG A 3 -7.82 -89.12 3.13
CA ARG A 3 -7.64 -87.68 2.99
C ARG A 3 -8.99 -87.04 2.66
N VAL A 4 -9.42 -86.06 3.44
CA VAL A 4 -10.54 -85.18 3.15
C VAL A 4 -9.95 -83.89 2.68
N SER A 5 -10.18 -83.55 1.37
CA SER A 5 -9.88 -82.24 0.79
C SER A 5 -11.00 -81.30 1.13
N ALA A 6 -10.68 -80.22 1.83
CA ALA A 6 -11.62 -79.11 2.02
C ALA A 6 -11.45 -78.13 0.84
N ALA A 7 -12.48 -78.03 0.05
CA ALA A 7 -12.62 -77.01 -1.00
C ALA A 7 -13.05 -75.70 -0.34
N MET A 8 -12.18 -74.69 -0.37
CA MET A 8 -12.48 -73.35 0.12
C MET A 8 -13.09 -72.53 -1.03
N MET A 9 -14.39 -72.32 -0.91
CA MET A 9 -15.17 -71.53 -1.85
C MET A 9 -14.95 -70.05 -1.57
N PHE A 10 -14.21 -69.36 -2.43
CA PHE A 10 -14.00 -67.91 -2.39
C PHE A 10 -15.26 -67.23 -2.96
N PHE A 11 -16.07 -66.66 -2.07
CA PHE A 11 -17.16 -65.75 -2.46
C PHE A 11 -16.55 -64.37 -2.74
N CYS A 12 -16.35 -64.02 -4.00
CA CYS A 12 -16.11 -62.64 -4.41
C CYS A 12 -17.39 -61.83 -4.20
N PHE A 13 -17.43 -61.07 -3.10
CA PHE A 13 -18.40 -59.98 -2.95
C PHE A 13 -17.91 -58.83 -3.88
N PHE A 14 -18.54 -58.69 -5.05
CA PHE A 14 -18.53 -57.47 -5.79
C PHE A 14 -19.38 -56.46 -5.03
N GLY A 15 -18.76 -55.77 -4.06
CA GLY A 15 -19.32 -54.55 -3.50
C GLY A 15 -19.24 -53.47 -4.57
N THR A 16 -20.35 -53.13 -5.16
CA THR A 16 -20.52 -51.85 -5.86
C THR A 16 -20.32 -50.77 -4.81
N ALA A 17 -19.09 -50.24 -4.71
CA ALA A 17 -18.83 -48.97 -4.06
C ALA A 17 -19.61 -47.93 -4.85
N LEU A 18 -20.83 -47.61 -4.37
CA LEU A 18 -21.45 -46.33 -4.67
C LEU A 18 -20.47 -45.31 -4.13
N GLY A 19 -19.68 -44.73 -5.04
CA GLY A 19 -18.83 -43.60 -4.74
C GLY A 19 -19.69 -42.47 -4.21
N PHE A 20 -19.75 -42.35 -2.89
CA PHE A 20 -20.02 -41.06 -2.29
C PHE A 20 -18.83 -40.22 -2.68
N GLY A 21 -18.98 -39.42 -3.72
CA GLY A 21 -18.03 -38.42 -4.09
C GLY A 21 -17.82 -37.55 -2.86
N ASP A 22 -16.62 -37.62 -2.30
CA ASP A 22 -16.12 -36.62 -1.38
C ASP A 22 -16.30 -35.28 -2.09
N PHE A 23 -17.26 -34.49 -1.65
CA PHE A 23 -17.39 -33.10 -2.03
C PHE A 23 -16.21 -32.36 -1.38
N GLU A 24 -15.02 -32.45 -1.99
CA GLU A 24 -13.92 -31.58 -1.69
C GLU A 24 -14.37 -30.14 -1.91
N GLY A 25 -14.64 -29.44 -0.82
CA GLY A 25 -14.97 -28.02 -0.81
C GLY A 25 -16.34 -27.70 -1.43
N THR A 26 -17.30 -27.31 -0.64
CA THR A 26 -18.63 -26.88 -1.12
C THR A 26 -18.60 -25.68 -2.04
N THR A 27 -17.53 -24.88 -2.01
CA THR A 27 -17.35 -23.62 -2.77
C THR A 27 -16.18 -23.72 -3.74
N ARG A 28 -16.38 -23.32 -4.99
CA ARG A 28 -15.31 -23.13 -5.98
C ARG A 28 -15.17 -21.65 -6.34
N ARG A 29 -13.96 -21.12 -6.18
CA ARG A 29 -13.67 -19.70 -6.39
C ARG A 29 -12.81 -19.50 -7.62
N PHE A 30 -13.16 -18.47 -8.40
CA PHE A 30 -12.46 -18.05 -9.62
C PHE A 30 -11.89 -16.66 -9.42
N GLY A 31 -10.71 -16.37 -10.00
CA GLY A 31 -10.04 -15.08 -9.89
C GLY A 31 -9.64 -14.48 -11.23
N ILE A 32 -9.90 -13.19 -11.41
CA ILE A 32 -9.36 -12.39 -12.51
C ILE A 32 -8.68 -11.19 -11.87
N PHE A 33 -7.36 -11.10 -12.03
CA PHE A 33 -6.53 -10.04 -11.46
C PHE A 33 -5.88 -9.26 -12.60
N ILE A 34 -6.03 -7.95 -12.59
CA ILE A 34 -5.61 -7.06 -13.68
C ILE A 34 -4.74 -5.96 -13.13
N GLY A 35 -3.54 -5.81 -13.68
CA GLY A 35 -2.64 -4.70 -13.42
C GLY A 35 -2.33 -3.92 -14.69
N ALA A 36 -2.58 -2.61 -14.70
CA ALA A 36 -2.35 -1.74 -15.83
C ALA A 36 -1.66 -0.43 -15.40
N ASN A 37 -0.34 -0.36 -15.55
CA ASN A 37 0.44 0.83 -15.25
C ASN A 37 0.21 1.96 -16.27
N ASN A 38 -0.12 1.60 -17.52
CA ASN A 38 -0.27 2.55 -18.62
C ASN A 38 -1.73 2.96 -18.83
N GLY A 39 -2.07 4.20 -18.45
CA GLY A 39 -3.40 4.79 -18.66
C GLY A 39 -3.59 5.52 -20.01
N GLY A 40 -2.61 5.46 -20.91
CA GLY A 40 -2.64 6.14 -22.22
C GLY A 40 -1.95 7.49 -22.23
N SER A 41 -1.98 8.17 -23.38
CA SER A 41 -1.28 9.44 -23.60
C SER A 41 -1.76 10.53 -22.64
N GLY A 42 -0.83 11.28 -22.07
CA GLY A 42 -1.11 12.40 -21.16
C GLY A 42 -1.32 12.01 -19.70
N ARG A 43 -1.11 10.72 -19.33
CA ARG A 43 -1.10 10.23 -17.95
C ARG A 43 0.29 9.75 -17.56
N ALA A 44 0.66 9.99 -16.31
CA ALA A 44 1.87 9.40 -15.73
C ALA A 44 1.74 7.87 -15.73
N THR A 45 2.81 7.16 -15.99
CA THR A 45 2.85 5.70 -15.83
C THR A 45 2.83 5.38 -14.33
N LEU A 46 1.91 4.54 -13.89
CA LEU A 46 1.90 4.02 -12.52
C LEU A 46 3.08 3.05 -12.32
N HIS A 47 3.57 2.95 -11.10
CA HIS A 47 4.71 2.10 -10.80
C HIS A 47 4.28 0.72 -10.30
N TYR A 48 3.14 0.64 -9.60
CA TYR A 48 2.81 -0.52 -8.78
C TYR A 48 1.55 -1.28 -9.18
N ALA A 49 0.73 -0.80 -10.14
CA ALA A 49 -0.52 -1.47 -10.49
C ALA A 49 -0.34 -2.95 -10.89
N VAL A 50 0.74 -3.27 -11.61
CA VAL A 50 1.05 -4.65 -12.00
C VAL A 50 1.54 -5.49 -10.82
N SER A 51 2.38 -4.96 -9.93
CA SER A 51 2.83 -5.65 -8.72
C SER A 51 1.69 -5.88 -7.74
N ASP A 52 0.80 -4.91 -7.57
CA ASP A 52 -0.41 -5.01 -6.75
C ASP A 52 -1.32 -6.15 -7.22
N ALA A 53 -1.56 -6.24 -8.53
CA ALA A 53 -2.37 -7.32 -9.10
C ALA A 53 -1.73 -8.71 -8.89
N ARG A 54 -0.41 -8.81 -8.99
CA ARG A 54 0.32 -10.06 -8.70
C ARG A 54 0.21 -10.45 -7.23
N ALA A 55 0.41 -9.50 -6.33
CA ALA A 55 0.33 -9.75 -4.89
C ALA A 55 -1.09 -10.17 -4.47
N MET A 56 -2.14 -9.53 -5.03
CA MET A 56 -3.53 -9.95 -4.81
C MET A 56 -3.81 -11.35 -5.34
N ALA A 57 -3.37 -11.66 -6.56
CA ALA A 57 -3.52 -13.01 -7.14
C ALA A 57 -2.85 -14.07 -6.27
N GLN A 58 -1.65 -13.77 -5.76
CA GLN A 58 -0.88 -14.65 -4.88
C GLN A 58 -1.62 -14.93 -3.57
N VAL A 59 -2.08 -13.91 -2.86
CA VAL A 59 -2.81 -14.07 -1.58
C VAL A 59 -4.08 -14.90 -1.78
N PHE A 60 -4.84 -14.66 -2.84
CA PHE A 60 -6.04 -15.44 -3.10
C PHE A 60 -5.76 -16.88 -3.54
N THR A 61 -4.60 -17.15 -4.15
CA THR A 61 -4.17 -18.52 -4.45
C THR A 61 -3.69 -19.26 -3.20
N GLU A 62 -2.97 -18.57 -2.30
CA GLU A 62 -2.38 -19.18 -1.10
C GLU A 62 -3.40 -19.40 0.03
N MET A 63 -4.30 -18.44 0.25
CA MET A 63 -5.21 -18.42 1.40
C MET A 63 -6.68 -18.20 1.01
N GLY A 64 -6.94 -17.78 -0.24
CA GLY A 64 -8.28 -17.43 -0.70
C GLY A 64 -9.00 -18.57 -1.42
N GLY A 65 -8.40 -19.77 -1.49
CA GLY A 65 -9.01 -20.96 -2.08
C GLY A 65 -9.21 -20.89 -3.62
N ILE A 66 -8.49 -20.01 -4.32
CA ILE A 66 -8.47 -19.99 -5.79
C ILE A 66 -7.39 -20.96 -6.27
N ARG A 67 -7.79 -21.97 -7.05
CA ARG A 67 -6.85 -22.90 -7.65
C ARG A 67 -6.08 -22.23 -8.80
N ALA A 68 -4.85 -22.68 -9.05
CA ALA A 68 -4.01 -22.11 -10.11
C ALA A 68 -4.71 -22.13 -11.50
N GLU A 69 -5.45 -23.19 -11.81
CA GLU A 69 -6.22 -23.28 -13.05
C GLU A 69 -7.42 -22.33 -13.12
N ASP A 70 -7.95 -21.87 -11.98
CA ASP A 70 -9.09 -20.97 -11.89
C ASP A 70 -8.70 -19.50 -11.72
N MET A 71 -7.38 -19.22 -11.69
CA MET A 71 -6.81 -17.89 -11.59
C MET A 71 -6.35 -17.38 -12.96
N ALA A 72 -6.63 -16.11 -13.25
CA ALA A 72 -6.10 -15.40 -14.40
C ALA A 72 -5.46 -14.08 -13.96
N LEU A 73 -4.19 -13.89 -14.32
CA LEU A 73 -3.47 -12.64 -14.14
C LEU A 73 -3.25 -11.98 -15.50
N LEU A 74 -3.81 -10.79 -15.70
CA LEU A 74 -3.68 -10.00 -16.90
C LEU A 74 -2.79 -8.77 -16.64
N VAL A 75 -1.71 -8.67 -17.38
CA VAL A 75 -0.75 -7.56 -17.28
C VAL A 75 -0.86 -6.70 -18.53
N GLU A 76 -1.14 -5.41 -18.36
CA GLU A 76 -1.34 -4.43 -19.44
C GLU A 76 -2.34 -4.92 -20.53
N PRO A 77 -3.52 -5.47 -20.15
CA PRO A 77 -4.42 -6.05 -21.13
C PRO A 77 -5.13 -5.01 -21.99
N SER A 78 -5.54 -5.42 -23.17
CA SER A 78 -6.57 -4.73 -23.94
C SER A 78 -7.98 -5.05 -23.41
N ILE A 79 -8.98 -4.27 -23.80
CA ILE A 79 -10.39 -4.60 -23.48
C ILE A 79 -10.76 -5.99 -24.02
N ARG A 80 -10.28 -6.34 -25.20
CA ARG A 80 -10.53 -7.64 -25.83
C ARG A 80 -9.98 -8.79 -24.99
N ASP A 81 -8.81 -8.63 -24.38
CA ASP A 81 -8.22 -9.67 -23.51
C ASP A 81 -9.07 -9.86 -22.27
N ILE A 82 -9.59 -8.78 -21.68
CA ILE A 82 -10.51 -8.84 -20.55
C ILE A 82 -11.82 -9.54 -20.94
N GLU A 83 -12.40 -9.18 -22.10
CA GLU A 83 -13.63 -9.80 -22.61
C GLU A 83 -13.46 -11.30 -22.86
N GLN A 84 -12.34 -11.68 -23.47
CA GLN A 84 -12.00 -13.08 -23.70
C GLN A 84 -11.87 -13.84 -22.38
N GLN A 85 -11.17 -13.26 -21.40
CA GLN A 85 -11.01 -13.89 -20.09
C GLN A 85 -12.33 -14.02 -19.34
N LEU A 86 -13.20 -13.01 -19.36
CA LEU A 86 -14.55 -13.08 -18.78
C LEU A 86 -15.37 -14.20 -19.44
N SER A 87 -15.27 -14.39 -20.77
CA SER A 87 -15.95 -15.46 -21.49
C SER A 87 -15.44 -16.85 -21.08
N LEU A 88 -14.10 -17.02 -20.96
CA LEU A 88 -13.49 -18.27 -20.47
C LEU A 88 -13.90 -18.58 -19.04
N THR A 89 -13.90 -17.56 -18.18
CA THR A 89 -14.31 -17.70 -16.78
C THR A 89 -15.79 -18.07 -16.68
N ARG A 90 -16.66 -17.49 -17.52
CA ARG A 90 -18.07 -17.88 -17.61
C ARG A 90 -18.24 -19.37 -17.88
N GLN A 91 -17.52 -19.93 -18.87
CA GLN A 91 -17.58 -21.35 -19.21
C GLN A 91 -17.15 -22.24 -18.04
N ARG A 92 -16.06 -21.85 -17.37
CA ARG A 92 -15.55 -22.59 -16.20
C ARG A 92 -16.53 -22.56 -15.02
N ILE A 93 -17.11 -21.38 -14.70
CA ILE A 93 -18.13 -21.26 -13.66
C ILE A 93 -19.33 -22.12 -13.98
N SER A 94 -19.83 -22.08 -15.24
CA SER A 94 -20.98 -22.90 -15.66
C SER A 94 -20.72 -24.40 -15.47
N GLY A 95 -19.54 -24.89 -15.85
CA GLY A 95 -19.15 -26.28 -15.62
C GLY A 95 -18.99 -26.63 -14.12
N ALA A 96 -18.48 -25.70 -13.33
CA ALA A 96 -18.29 -25.93 -11.90
C ALA A 96 -19.61 -26.05 -11.11
N ARG A 97 -20.68 -25.38 -11.55
CA ARG A 97 -22.01 -25.44 -10.90
C ARG A 97 -22.64 -26.82 -10.93
N GLU A 98 -22.20 -27.71 -11.81
CA GLU A 98 -22.66 -29.09 -11.85
C GLU A 98 -22.09 -29.96 -10.71
N SER A 99 -20.93 -29.56 -10.18
CA SER A 99 -20.17 -30.34 -9.19
C SER A 99 -19.96 -29.64 -7.83
N HIS A 100 -20.23 -28.35 -7.74
CA HIS A 100 -20.04 -27.54 -6.53
C HIS A 100 -21.33 -26.84 -6.13
N LYS A 101 -21.59 -26.78 -4.82
CA LYS A 101 -22.82 -26.13 -4.29
C LYS A 101 -22.80 -24.61 -4.45
N ARG A 102 -21.62 -24.02 -4.54
CA ARG A 102 -21.42 -22.58 -4.58
C ARG A 102 -20.25 -22.22 -5.50
N THR A 103 -20.41 -21.15 -6.25
CA THR A 103 -19.36 -20.58 -7.09
C THR A 103 -19.17 -19.11 -6.77
N GLU A 104 -17.94 -18.68 -6.67
CA GLU A 104 -17.57 -17.29 -6.35
C GLU A 104 -16.58 -16.74 -7.37
N LEU A 105 -16.72 -15.46 -7.68
CA LEU A 105 -15.78 -14.72 -8.53
C LEU A 105 -15.13 -13.60 -7.73
N VAL A 106 -13.80 -13.52 -7.79
CA VAL A 106 -13.01 -12.36 -7.38
C VAL A 106 -12.48 -11.68 -8.63
N PHE A 107 -12.83 -10.42 -8.81
CA PHE A 107 -12.32 -9.57 -9.87
C PHE A 107 -11.55 -8.41 -9.23
N TYR A 108 -10.28 -8.28 -9.55
CA TYR A 108 -9.41 -7.22 -9.06
C TYR A 108 -8.83 -6.43 -10.23
N TYR A 109 -8.82 -5.12 -10.09
CA TYR A 109 -8.16 -4.21 -11.02
C TYR A 109 -7.35 -3.18 -10.26
N SER A 110 -6.09 -3.00 -10.63
CA SER A 110 -5.26 -1.86 -10.25
C SER A 110 -4.78 -1.15 -11.51
N GLY A 111 -4.97 0.18 -11.57
CA GLY A 111 -4.63 0.95 -12.74
C GLY A 111 -5.31 2.31 -12.82
N HIS A 112 -5.21 2.94 -13.97
CA HIS A 112 -5.88 4.20 -14.23
C HIS A 112 -7.37 4.05 -14.46
N SER A 113 -8.14 5.01 -13.99
CA SER A 113 -9.55 5.19 -14.33
C SER A 113 -9.94 6.66 -14.33
N ASP A 114 -11.14 6.93 -14.82
CA ASP A 114 -11.81 8.22 -14.68
C ASP A 114 -13.27 8.00 -14.20
N GLU A 115 -14.08 9.05 -14.21
CA GLU A 115 -15.47 8.99 -13.74
C GLU A 115 -16.37 8.05 -14.57
N GLU A 116 -15.95 7.66 -15.78
CA GLU A 116 -16.73 6.85 -16.71
C GLU A 116 -16.28 5.39 -16.78
N GLY A 117 -15.00 5.08 -16.46
CA GLY A 117 -14.51 3.71 -16.58
C GLY A 117 -13.02 3.51 -16.37
N LEU A 118 -12.60 2.26 -16.53
CA LEU A 118 -11.20 1.83 -16.47
C LEU A 118 -10.47 2.26 -17.74
N LEU A 119 -9.23 2.71 -17.59
CA LEU A 119 -8.40 3.19 -18.68
C LEU A 119 -7.28 2.19 -18.94
N LEU A 120 -7.33 1.57 -20.09
CA LEU A 120 -6.44 0.51 -20.53
C LEU A 120 -5.68 1.02 -21.77
N ASN A 121 -4.46 1.53 -21.57
CA ASN A 121 -3.68 2.18 -22.62
C ASN A 121 -4.49 3.33 -23.25
N ARG A 122 -5.01 3.17 -24.47
CA ARG A 122 -5.81 4.18 -25.18
C ARG A 122 -7.30 3.87 -25.23
N GLN A 123 -7.74 2.86 -24.53
CA GLN A 123 -9.11 2.37 -24.53
C GLN A 123 -9.77 2.61 -23.18
N ARG A 124 -11.09 2.80 -23.19
CA ARG A 124 -11.90 2.90 -21.97
C ARG A 124 -12.90 1.77 -21.90
N LEU A 125 -12.86 1.01 -20.80
CA LEU A 125 -13.92 0.06 -20.46
C LEU A 125 -14.88 0.76 -19.50
N SER A 126 -16.09 1.08 -19.96
CA SER A 126 -17.04 1.81 -19.13
C SER A 126 -17.44 1.01 -17.88
N TYR A 127 -17.66 1.72 -16.76
CA TYR A 127 -18.14 1.09 -15.53
C TYR A 127 -19.47 0.37 -15.72
N ARG A 128 -20.35 0.92 -16.56
CA ARG A 128 -21.63 0.28 -16.89
C ARG A 128 -21.42 -1.07 -17.60
N ASP A 129 -20.53 -1.11 -18.59
CA ASP A 129 -20.28 -2.32 -19.35
C ASP A 129 -19.53 -3.37 -18.50
N LEU A 130 -18.55 -2.94 -17.69
CA LEU A 130 -17.86 -3.81 -16.74
C LEU A 130 -18.85 -4.44 -15.75
N ARG A 131 -19.70 -3.61 -15.12
CA ARG A 131 -20.72 -4.07 -14.17
C ARG A 131 -21.70 -5.06 -14.83
N ALA A 132 -22.21 -4.74 -16.02
CA ALA A 132 -23.12 -5.62 -16.75
C ALA A 132 -22.48 -6.98 -17.03
N ARG A 133 -21.24 -7.01 -17.53
CA ARG A 133 -20.49 -8.23 -17.84
C ARG A 133 -20.22 -9.10 -16.60
N ILE A 134 -19.84 -8.49 -15.48
CA ILE A 134 -19.59 -9.21 -14.23
C ILE A 134 -20.89 -9.74 -13.64
N THR A 135 -21.96 -8.93 -13.63
CA THR A 135 -23.25 -9.33 -13.05
C THR A 135 -23.89 -10.48 -13.86
N ASP A 136 -23.61 -10.55 -15.15
CA ASP A 136 -24.12 -11.58 -16.05
C ASP A 136 -23.36 -12.93 -15.93
N LEU A 137 -22.24 -12.99 -15.18
CA LEU A 137 -21.55 -14.25 -14.92
C LEU A 137 -22.38 -15.13 -13.98
N PRO A 138 -22.49 -16.44 -14.24
CA PRO A 138 -23.35 -17.34 -13.48
C PRO A 138 -22.71 -17.79 -12.14
N SER A 139 -22.05 -16.88 -11.40
CA SER A 139 -21.55 -17.14 -10.07
C SER A 139 -22.56 -16.74 -9.00
N ASP A 140 -22.54 -17.39 -7.86
CA ASP A 140 -23.46 -17.10 -6.75
C ASP A 140 -23.01 -15.82 -6.03
N MET A 141 -21.71 -15.62 -5.88
CA MET A 141 -21.13 -14.40 -5.30
C MET A 141 -20.09 -13.78 -6.23
N ARG A 142 -20.09 -12.45 -6.33
CA ARG A 142 -19.14 -11.66 -7.12
C ARG A 142 -18.52 -10.59 -6.24
N ILE A 143 -17.21 -10.64 -6.10
CA ILE A 143 -16.42 -9.68 -5.33
C ILE A 143 -15.56 -8.91 -6.31
N VAL A 144 -15.79 -7.61 -6.43
CA VAL A 144 -15.08 -6.72 -7.35
C VAL A 144 -14.31 -5.69 -6.54
N ILE A 145 -13.03 -5.62 -6.77
CA ILE A 145 -12.13 -4.70 -6.08
C ILE A 145 -11.45 -3.83 -7.14
N LEU A 146 -11.68 -2.52 -7.09
CA LEU A 146 -11.11 -1.56 -8.03
C LEU A 146 -10.19 -0.60 -7.29
N ASP A 147 -8.90 -0.72 -7.54
CA ASP A 147 -7.88 0.19 -7.05
C ASP A 147 -7.47 1.17 -8.14
N SER A 148 -8.21 2.26 -8.22
CA SER A 148 -8.01 3.29 -9.24
C SER A 148 -8.68 4.61 -8.86
N CYS A 149 -8.22 5.71 -9.47
CA CYS A 149 -8.78 7.06 -9.25
C CYS A 149 -10.26 7.11 -9.62
N ALA A 150 -11.07 7.91 -8.88
CA ALA A 150 -12.49 8.09 -9.13
C ALA A 150 -13.31 6.78 -9.24
N SER A 151 -12.76 5.66 -8.76
CA SER A 151 -13.41 4.33 -8.81
C SER A 151 -14.73 4.29 -8.03
N GLY A 152 -14.93 5.17 -7.06
CA GLY A 152 -16.20 5.36 -6.36
C GLY A 152 -17.39 5.72 -7.27
N ALA A 153 -17.15 6.18 -8.50
CA ALA A 153 -18.22 6.32 -9.51
C ALA A 153 -18.87 4.96 -9.87
N PHE A 154 -18.12 3.85 -9.75
CA PHE A 154 -18.63 2.50 -9.98
C PHE A 154 -19.69 2.09 -8.93
N THR A 155 -19.58 2.56 -7.70
CA THR A 155 -20.50 2.22 -6.60
C THR A 155 -21.76 3.11 -6.58
N ARG A 156 -21.83 4.18 -7.37
CA ARG A 156 -22.94 5.15 -7.38
C ARG A 156 -24.21 4.73 -8.11
N ALA A 157 -24.39 3.47 -8.49
CA ALA A 157 -25.65 3.03 -9.09
C ALA A 157 -26.81 3.22 -8.08
N LYS A 158 -27.80 4.06 -8.43
CA LYS A 158 -28.98 4.38 -7.59
C LYS A 158 -29.76 3.10 -7.26
N GLY A 159 -29.95 2.81 -5.95
CA GLY A 159 -31.00 1.88 -5.51
C GLY A 159 -30.60 0.76 -4.55
N GLY A 160 -29.59 0.89 -3.69
CA GLY A 160 -29.27 -0.09 -2.65
C GLY A 160 -29.64 0.39 -1.25
N THR A 161 -30.50 -0.34 -0.54
CA THR A 161 -30.71 -0.18 0.90
C THR A 161 -29.56 -0.81 1.65
N LYS A 162 -28.93 -0.03 2.56
CA LYS A 162 -27.90 -0.55 3.49
C LYS A 162 -28.54 -1.56 4.43
N THR A 163 -28.24 -2.83 4.26
CA THR A 163 -28.58 -3.87 5.24
C THR A 163 -27.29 -4.38 5.86
N VAL A 164 -27.15 -4.21 7.17
CA VAL A 164 -26.05 -4.78 7.95
C VAL A 164 -26.40 -6.27 8.17
N PRO A 165 -25.59 -7.23 7.74
CA PRO A 165 -25.83 -8.64 8.02
C PRO A 165 -25.61 -8.89 9.52
N PHE A 166 -26.60 -9.45 10.18
CA PHE A 166 -26.52 -9.93 11.56
C PHE A 166 -26.57 -11.47 11.58
N LEU A 167 -25.68 -12.08 12.36
CA LEU A 167 -25.57 -13.49 12.74
C LEU A 167 -24.57 -14.33 11.93
N ILE A 168 -23.60 -14.82 12.66
CA ILE A 168 -22.62 -15.82 12.23
C ILE A 168 -23.32 -17.19 12.27
N ASP A 169 -23.50 -17.78 11.10
CA ASP A 169 -23.92 -19.18 10.95
C ASP A 169 -22.93 -19.86 9.97
N ASP A 170 -22.46 -21.04 10.31
CA ASP A 170 -21.49 -21.83 9.52
C ASP A 170 -22.03 -22.29 8.14
N SER A 171 -23.30 -22.08 7.87
CA SER A 171 -23.91 -22.29 6.55
C SER A 171 -23.92 -21.00 5.74
N ILE A 172 -22.82 -20.71 5.02
CA ILE A 172 -22.72 -19.53 4.14
C ILE A 172 -23.67 -19.73 2.96
N SER A 173 -24.83 -19.08 3.00
CA SER A 173 -25.76 -19.00 1.87
C SER A 173 -25.81 -17.62 1.22
N ALA A 174 -24.77 -16.79 1.44
CA ALA A 174 -24.72 -15.43 0.92
C ALA A 174 -24.57 -15.40 -0.61
N GLU A 175 -25.52 -14.83 -1.31
CA GLU A 175 -25.55 -14.65 -2.77
C GLU A 175 -25.60 -13.16 -3.11
N GLY A 176 -24.98 -12.77 -4.23
CA GLY A 176 -25.06 -11.39 -4.70
C GLY A 176 -23.75 -10.82 -5.21
N TYR A 177 -23.50 -9.55 -4.88
CA TYR A 177 -22.27 -8.89 -5.24
C TYR A 177 -21.76 -7.94 -4.15
N ALA A 178 -20.45 -7.74 -4.14
CA ALA A 178 -19.76 -6.74 -3.38
C ALA A 178 -18.77 -5.99 -4.28
N PHE A 179 -18.91 -4.69 -4.37
CA PHE A 179 -18.01 -3.80 -5.10
C PHE A 179 -17.25 -2.94 -4.09
N LEU A 180 -15.95 -3.06 -4.07
CA LEU A 180 -15.05 -2.26 -3.24
C LEU A 180 -14.21 -1.38 -4.15
N THR A 181 -14.03 -0.12 -3.74
CA THR A 181 -13.26 0.85 -4.50
C THR A 181 -12.27 1.57 -3.60
N SER A 182 -11.09 1.85 -4.12
CA SER A 182 -9.99 2.45 -3.34
C SER A 182 -10.23 3.90 -2.96
N SER A 183 -11.08 4.61 -3.70
CA SER A 183 -11.34 6.03 -3.49
C SER A 183 -12.81 6.36 -3.73
N SER A 184 -13.26 7.51 -3.21
CA SER A 184 -14.56 8.08 -3.57
C SER A 184 -14.53 8.56 -5.03
N ALA A 185 -15.71 8.91 -5.58
CA ALA A 185 -15.84 9.28 -6.99
C ALA A 185 -15.10 10.58 -7.39
N THR A 186 -14.61 11.35 -6.44
CA THR A 186 -13.93 12.63 -6.66
C THR A 186 -12.49 12.64 -6.13
N GLU A 187 -12.01 11.50 -5.62
CA GLU A 187 -10.69 11.37 -5.03
C GLU A 187 -9.75 10.55 -5.90
N SER A 188 -8.45 10.80 -5.75
CA SER A 188 -7.41 10.01 -6.39
C SER A 188 -6.98 8.85 -5.51
N SER A 189 -6.81 7.67 -6.08
CA SER A 189 -6.06 6.58 -5.44
C SER A 189 -4.57 6.94 -5.44
N GLN A 190 -3.88 6.56 -4.37
CA GLN A 190 -2.49 6.96 -4.14
C GLN A 190 -1.59 5.73 -4.02
N GLU A 191 -0.41 5.81 -4.63
CA GLU A 191 0.66 4.83 -4.50
C GLU A 191 1.89 5.44 -3.81
N SER A 192 2.76 4.62 -3.23
CA SER A 192 3.94 5.09 -2.51
C SER A 192 5.12 4.14 -2.67
N ASP A 193 6.28 4.70 -2.99
CA ASP A 193 7.53 3.97 -3.09
C ASP A 193 7.93 3.34 -1.75
N SER A 194 7.61 3.99 -0.62
CA SER A 194 7.90 3.44 0.72
C SER A 194 7.13 2.17 1.05
N ILE A 195 5.98 1.98 0.40
CA ILE A 195 5.14 0.79 0.53
C ILE A 195 5.43 -0.19 -0.62
N GLY A 196 5.90 0.31 -1.77
CA GLY A 196 6.06 -0.46 -3.00
C GLY A 196 4.72 -0.88 -3.62
N GLY A 197 3.67 -0.08 -3.43
CA GLY A 197 2.30 -0.38 -3.84
C GLY A 197 1.34 0.77 -3.59
N SER A 198 0.05 0.57 -3.89
CA SER A 198 -0.99 1.49 -3.49
C SER A 198 -1.32 1.35 -2.01
N TYR A 199 -1.74 2.44 -1.36
CA TYR A 199 -2.15 2.41 0.06
C TYR A 199 -3.34 1.48 0.30
N PHE A 200 -4.30 1.47 -0.62
CA PHE A 200 -5.50 0.65 -0.48
C PHE A 200 -5.18 -0.84 -0.67
N THR A 201 -4.47 -1.21 -1.75
CA THR A 201 -4.09 -2.60 -1.98
C THR A 201 -3.17 -3.13 -0.89
N HIS A 202 -2.19 -2.35 -0.43
CA HIS A 202 -1.34 -2.76 0.69
C HIS A 202 -2.15 -3.00 1.97
N SER A 203 -3.14 -2.16 2.25
CA SER A 203 -4.02 -2.34 3.42
C SER A 203 -4.91 -3.58 3.25
N LEU A 204 -5.45 -3.84 2.05
CA LEU A 204 -6.18 -5.07 1.75
C LEU A 204 -5.31 -6.32 1.93
N LEU A 205 -4.09 -6.33 1.37
CA LEU A 205 -3.14 -7.45 1.48
C LEU A 205 -2.79 -7.74 2.94
N THR A 206 -2.49 -6.70 3.73
CA THR A 206 -2.24 -6.83 5.17
C THR A 206 -3.44 -7.44 5.88
N GLY A 207 -4.64 -6.95 5.56
CA GLY A 207 -5.89 -7.46 6.11
C GLY A 207 -6.16 -8.92 5.77
N LEU A 208 -6.05 -9.28 4.48
CA LEU A 208 -6.27 -10.63 3.96
C LEU A 208 -5.26 -11.65 4.53
N ARG A 209 -4.05 -11.23 4.86
CA ARG A 209 -3.04 -12.06 5.52
C ARG A 209 -3.32 -12.32 7.01
N GLY A 210 -4.38 -11.75 7.56
CA GLY A 210 -4.81 -11.93 8.95
C GLY A 210 -4.86 -10.66 9.78
N GLY A 211 -4.30 -9.54 9.27
CA GLY A 211 -4.35 -8.26 9.98
C GLY A 211 -5.77 -7.78 10.28
N ALA A 212 -6.74 -8.19 9.46
CA ALA A 212 -8.15 -7.85 9.62
C ALA A 212 -8.95 -8.85 10.49
N ASP A 213 -8.41 -10.01 10.84
CA ASP A 213 -9.11 -11.00 11.68
C ASP A 213 -9.44 -10.40 13.05
N SER A 214 -10.61 -9.79 13.13
CA SER A 214 -11.07 -9.09 14.32
C SER A 214 -11.71 -10.04 15.35
N VAL A 215 -12.12 -11.22 14.92
CA VAL A 215 -12.74 -12.25 15.78
C VAL A 215 -11.69 -13.20 16.34
N GLY A 216 -10.60 -13.46 15.62
CA GLY A 216 -9.50 -14.35 16.00
C GLY A 216 -9.83 -15.81 15.71
N ASP A 217 -10.62 -16.07 14.68
CA ASP A 217 -11.00 -17.42 14.28
C ASP A 217 -10.08 -18.01 13.19
N GLY A 218 -9.14 -17.20 12.68
CA GLY A 218 -8.20 -17.54 11.62
C GLY A 218 -8.77 -17.36 10.22
N ARG A 219 -9.92 -16.70 10.10
CA ARG A 219 -10.57 -16.37 8.83
C ARG A 219 -10.70 -14.86 8.69
N VAL A 220 -10.61 -14.39 7.48
CA VAL A 220 -10.84 -12.98 7.17
C VAL A 220 -12.05 -12.86 6.27
N THR A 221 -13.05 -12.17 6.76
CA THR A 221 -14.30 -11.94 6.05
C THR A 221 -14.25 -10.65 5.23
N LEU A 222 -15.18 -10.51 4.29
CA LEU A 222 -15.33 -9.33 3.44
C LEU A 222 -15.53 -8.04 4.27
N ASN A 223 -16.36 -8.09 5.31
CA ASN A 223 -16.60 -6.95 6.17
C ASN A 223 -15.38 -6.58 7.00
N GLU A 224 -14.65 -7.57 7.52
CA GLU A 224 -13.44 -7.34 8.30
C GLU A 224 -12.35 -6.68 7.45
N VAL A 225 -12.06 -7.25 6.28
CA VAL A 225 -11.02 -6.69 5.42
C VAL A 225 -11.37 -5.30 4.91
N TYR A 226 -12.65 -5.05 4.58
CA TYR A 226 -13.07 -3.71 4.15
C TYR A 226 -12.88 -2.67 5.26
N ARG A 227 -13.35 -2.98 6.48
CA ARG A 227 -13.20 -2.06 7.64
C ARG A 227 -11.74 -1.80 7.96
N PHE A 228 -10.92 -2.83 7.91
CA PHE A 228 -9.47 -2.70 8.11
C PHE A 228 -8.84 -1.83 7.03
N ALA A 229 -9.08 -2.15 5.76
CA ALA A 229 -8.51 -1.41 4.63
C ALA A 229 -8.99 0.05 4.61
N TYR A 230 -10.25 0.33 4.94
CA TYR A 230 -10.77 1.69 5.06
C TYR A 230 -9.99 2.49 6.12
N THR A 231 -9.87 1.93 7.33
CA THR A 231 -9.22 2.62 8.45
C THR A 231 -7.73 2.86 8.19
N GLU A 232 -7.02 1.82 7.69
CA GLU A 232 -5.58 1.94 7.42
C GLU A 232 -5.28 2.85 6.23
N THR A 233 -6.09 2.80 5.16
CA THR A 233 -5.92 3.68 4.00
C THR A 233 -6.14 5.13 4.41
N LEU A 234 -7.22 5.43 5.12
CA LEU A 234 -7.52 6.77 5.61
C LEU A 234 -6.38 7.30 6.49
N ALA A 235 -5.98 6.53 7.51
CA ALA A 235 -4.93 6.93 8.44
C ALA A 235 -3.56 7.19 7.75
N LYS A 236 -3.25 6.43 6.70
CA LYS A 236 -1.98 6.59 5.94
C LYS A 236 -2.02 7.74 4.95
N THR A 237 -3.20 8.10 4.44
CA THR A 237 -3.35 9.14 3.40
C THR A 237 -3.80 10.49 3.94
N GLU A 238 -4.31 10.56 5.18
CA GLU A 238 -4.81 11.81 5.79
C GLU A 238 -3.79 12.96 5.75
N ALA A 239 -2.51 12.66 5.94
CA ALA A 239 -1.41 13.61 5.90
C ALA A 239 -0.74 13.73 4.52
N SER A 240 -1.25 13.06 3.47
CA SER A 240 -0.65 13.12 2.14
C SER A 240 -0.95 14.44 1.43
N LEU A 241 -0.11 14.80 0.45
CA LEU A 241 -0.30 16.01 -0.37
C LEU A 241 -1.60 15.97 -1.20
N TYR A 242 -2.10 14.79 -1.49
CA TYR A 242 -3.32 14.57 -2.29
C TYR A 242 -4.58 14.48 -1.43
N GLY A 243 -4.44 14.60 -0.10
CA GLY A 243 -5.54 14.51 0.85
C GLY A 243 -5.92 13.07 1.22
N ALA A 244 -6.87 12.97 2.13
CA ALA A 244 -7.37 11.68 2.60
C ALA A 244 -8.05 10.89 1.49
N GLN A 245 -7.75 9.60 1.41
CA GLN A 245 -8.37 8.66 0.48
C GLN A 245 -9.43 7.84 1.21
N HIS A 246 -10.69 7.93 0.74
CA HIS A 246 -11.81 7.24 1.35
C HIS A 246 -12.27 6.06 0.48
N PRO A 247 -11.88 4.84 0.80
CA PRO A 247 -12.44 3.65 0.15
C PRO A 247 -13.96 3.62 0.27
N SER A 248 -14.64 3.15 -0.75
CA SER A 248 -16.10 3.03 -0.74
C SER A 248 -16.56 1.64 -1.18
N TYR A 249 -17.81 1.30 -0.90
CA TYR A 249 -18.40 0.02 -1.28
C TYR A 249 -19.87 0.12 -1.66
N ASP A 250 -20.29 -0.84 -2.48
CA ASP A 250 -21.69 -1.13 -2.79
C ASP A 250 -21.88 -2.64 -2.66
N MET A 251 -22.67 -3.08 -1.69
CA MET A 251 -22.91 -4.49 -1.43
C MET A 251 -24.40 -4.79 -1.48
N GLN A 252 -24.76 -5.78 -2.28
CA GLN A 252 -26.09 -6.39 -2.28
C GLN A 252 -25.91 -7.89 -2.09
N ILE A 253 -25.98 -8.30 -0.83
CA ILE A 253 -25.81 -9.68 -0.40
C ILE A 253 -27.10 -10.12 0.26
N SER A 254 -27.65 -11.25 -0.19
CA SER A 254 -28.79 -11.94 0.40
C SER A 254 -28.34 -13.27 0.99
N GLY A 255 -29.04 -13.77 2.00
CA GLY A 255 -28.70 -15.01 2.70
C GLY A 255 -28.14 -14.75 4.10
N SER A 256 -27.52 -15.76 4.69
CA SER A 256 -26.93 -15.70 6.04
C SER A 256 -25.41 -15.83 5.99
N GLY A 257 -24.73 -15.24 6.97
CA GLY A 257 -23.28 -15.28 7.14
C GLY A 257 -22.53 -14.20 6.36
N ASP A 258 -21.26 -13.98 6.73
CA ASP A 258 -20.32 -13.12 6.01
C ASP A 258 -19.50 -13.95 5.01
N VAL A 259 -19.02 -13.31 3.96
CA VAL A 259 -18.21 -13.96 2.93
C VAL A 259 -16.77 -14.06 3.41
N VAL A 260 -16.29 -15.27 3.68
CA VAL A 260 -14.89 -15.52 4.02
C VAL A 260 -14.04 -15.32 2.77
N LEU A 261 -13.07 -14.42 2.81
CA LEU A 261 -12.15 -14.17 1.69
C LEU A 261 -10.89 -15.00 1.77
N THR A 262 -10.29 -15.11 2.96
CA THR A 262 -9.08 -15.90 3.20
C THR A 262 -9.20 -16.70 4.49
N ASP A 263 -8.55 -17.87 4.52
CA ASP A 263 -8.34 -18.68 5.71
C ASP A 263 -6.83 -18.79 5.97
N ILE A 264 -6.37 -18.24 7.09
CA ILE A 264 -4.96 -18.18 7.44
C ILE A 264 -4.37 -19.58 7.67
N LYS A 265 -5.21 -20.57 7.92
CA LYS A 265 -4.77 -21.97 8.13
C LYS A 265 -4.35 -22.65 6.82
N GLU A 266 -4.82 -22.16 5.68
CA GLU A 266 -4.46 -22.71 4.37
C GLU A 266 -3.02 -22.41 3.96
N ILE A 267 -2.44 -21.28 4.44
CA ILE A 267 -1.04 -20.98 4.16
C ILE A 267 -0.09 -21.82 5.01
N SER A 268 1.00 -22.25 4.38
CA SER A 268 1.95 -23.18 5.01
C SER A 268 2.76 -22.59 6.17
N ALA A 269 2.92 -21.25 6.26
CA ALA A 269 3.74 -20.61 7.27
C ALA A 269 3.10 -19.33 7.83
N GLY A 270 3.56 -18.84 8.97
CA GLY A 270 3.06 -17.59 9.55
C GLY A 270 3.76 -17.16 10.82
N LEU A 271 3.49 -15.91 11.19
CA LEU A 271 3.92 -15.29 12.45
C LEU A 271 2.73 -15.13 13.37
N VAL A 272 2.89 -15.56 14.63
CA VAL A 272 1.90 -15.35 15.68
C VAL A 272 2.48 -14.38 16.70
N PHE A 273 1.91 -13.18 16.77
CA PHE A 273 2.27 -12.20 17.78
C PHE A 273 1.45 -12.44 19.04
N GLU A 274 2.13 -12.75 20.13
CA GLU A 274 1.50 -13.04 21.43
C GLU A 274 0.67 -11.85 21.94
N ALA A 275 -0.26 -12.12 22.87
CA ALA A 275 -1.16 -11.12 23.45
C ALA A 275 -0.44 -9.90 24.05
N GLY A 276 0.77 -10.09 24.60
CA GLY A 276 1.58 -9.02 25.20
C GLY A 276 2.29 -8.11 24.20
N VAL A 277 2.41 -8.51 22.94
CA VAL A 277 2.98 -7.65 21.89
C VAL A 277 1.92 -6.62 21.47
N THR A 278 2.23 -5.35 21.60
CA THR A 278 1.32 -4.23 21.26
C THR A 278 2.10 -3.08 20.66
N GLY A 279 1.54 -2.42 19.67
CA GLY A 279 2.15 -1.31 18.93
C GLY A 279 2.01 -1.47 17.43
N ARG A 280 2.69 -0.61 16.68
CA ARG A 280 2.75 -0.69 15.22
C ARG A 280 3.77 -1.75 14.81
N ILE A 281 3.35 -2.72 14.04
CA ILE A 281 4.17 -3.82 13.54
C ILE A 281 4.38 -3.60 12.05
N THR A 282 5.64 -3.69 11.61
CA THR A 282 6.04 -3.66 10.20
C THR A 282 6.79 -4.95 9.91
N ILE A 283 6.39 -5.69 8.89
CA ILE A 283 6.97 -6.96 8.48
C ILE A 283 7.55 -6.80 7.08
N ARG A 284 8.86 -7.06 6.93
CA ARG A 284 9.54 -7.07 5.64
C ARG A 284 10.13 -8.44 5.35
N ASP A 285 10.13 -8.83 4.10
CA ASP A 285 10.77 -10.08 3.65
C ASP A 285 12.31 -9.94 3.54
N GLY A 286 12.97 -11.01 3.11
CA GLY A 286 14.43 -11.02 2.93
C GLY A 286 14.96 -10.08 1.84
N SER A 287 14.10 -9.60 0.95
CA SER A 287 14.41 -8.60 -0.08
C SER A 287 14.05 -7.17 0.35
N ASP A 288 13.69 -7.00 1.62
CA ASP A 288 13.23 -5.74 2.23
C ASP A 288 11.88 -5.22 1.72
N PHE A 289 11.12 -6.06 0.99
CA PHE A 289 9.78 -5.72 0.55
C PHE A 289 8.80 -5.72 1.73
N LEU A 290 7.92 -4.70 1.80
CA LEU A 290 6.95 -4.54 2.87
C LEU A 290 5.76 -5.49 2.67
N MET A 291 5.71 -6.54 3.49
CA MET A 291 4.68 -7.58 3.41
C MET A 291 3.40 -7.22 4.17
N ALA A 292 3.54 -6.59 5.35
CA ALA A 292 2.41 -6.18 6.16
C ALA A 292 2.80 -5.03 7.10
N GLU A 293 1.87 -4.12 7.34
CA GLU A 293 1.99 -3.06 8.32
C GLU A 293 0.65 -2.81 8.99
N LEU A 294 0.61 -2.92 10.31
CA LEU A 294 -0.63 -2.79 11.09
C LEU A 294 -0.36 -2.36 12.54
N THR A 295 -1.40 -1.87 13.20
CA THR A 295 -1.35 -1.59 14.64
C THR A 295 -2.02 -2.71 15.42
N LYS A 296 -1.22 -3.45 16.19
CA LYS A 296 -1.71 -4.52 17.07
C LYS A 296 -2.13 -3.99 18.43
N VAL A 297 -3.36 -4.25 18.81
CA VAL A 297 -3.87 -3.93 20.14
C VAL A 297 -3.47 -4.97 21.18
N GLN A 298 -3.49 -4.58 22.46
CA GLN A 298 -3.15 -5.45 23.58
C GLN A 298 -4.21 -6.54 23.84
N ASN A 299 -3.78 -7.60 24.51
CA ASN A 299 -4.62 -8.70 25.03
C ASN A 299 -5.23 -9.64 23.99
N ARG A 300 -4.79 -9.59 22.74
CA ARG A 300 -5.18 -10.59 21.72
C ARG A 300 -3.95 -11.05 20.96
N PRO A 301 -3.76 -12.36 20.74
CA PRO A 301 -2.79 -12.82 19.76
C PRO A 301 -3.25 -12.37 18.35
N LEU A 302 -2.30 -12.25 17.44
CA LEU A 302 -2.54 -11.93 16.04
C LEU A 302 -1.69 -12.85 15.19
N GLU A 303 -2.31 -13.56 14.26
CA GLU A 303 -1.62 -14.39 13.30
C GLU A 303 -1.56 -13.69 11.94
N ILE A 304 -0.39 -13.69 11.31
CA ILE A 304 -0.17 -13.19 9.95
C ILE A 304 0.37 -14.34 9.11
N GLY A 305 -0.39 -14.73 8.09
CA GLY A 305 -0.01 -15.73 7.10
C GLY A 305 1.03 -15.19 6.12
N LEU A 306 2.16 -15.88 6.00
CA LEU A 306 3.27 -15.51 5.15
C LEU A 306 3.88 -16.76 4.51
N GLU A 307 4.57 -16.59 3.40
CA GLU A 307 5.34 -17.68 2.79
C GLU A 307 6.56 -18.08 3.63
N PRO A 308 7.10 -19.30 3.45
CA PRO A 308 8.40 -19.67 4.00
C PRO A 308 9.49 -18.72 3.52
N GLY A 309 10.34 -18.27 4.44
CA GLY A 309 11.43 -17.34 4.13
C GLY A 309 11.92 -16.55 5.33
N PRO A 310 12.96 -15.73 5.16
CA PRO A 310 13.45 -14.82 6.19
C PRO A 310 12.60 -13.56 6.24
N TYR A 311 12.30 -13.11 7.47
CA TYR A 311 11.52 -11.91 7.74
C TYR A 311 12.17 -11.05 8.80
N ARG A 312 12.07 -9.74 8.61
CA ARG A 312 12.45 -8.73 9.59
C ARG A 312 11.19 -8.05 10.12
N ILE A 313 11.05 -8.04 11.43
CA ILE A 313 9.89 -7.50 12.12
C ILE A 313 10.34 -6.29 12.94
N LEU A 314 9.72 -5.14 12.71
CA LEU A 314 9.89 -3.94 13.51
C LEU A 314 8.63 -3.70 14.32
N LEU A 315 8.80 -3.47 15.63
CA LEU A 315 7.72 -3.11 16.55
C LEU A 315 7.99 -1.70 17.08
N GLN A 316 7.08 -0.78 16.81
CA GLN A 316 7.09 0.57 17.36
C GLN A 316 6.09 0.69 18.52
N ARG A 317 6.57 1.16 19.68
CA ARG A 317 5.76 1.43 20.87
C ARG A 317 6.04 2.85 21.36
N GLY A 318 5.16 3.78 21.03
CA GLY A 318 5.45 5.21 21.21
C GLY A 318 6.70 5.60 20.43
N ASP A 319 7.69 6.18 21.10
CA ASP A 319 8.96 6.59 20.52
C ASP A 319 10.05 5.51 20.55
N SER A 320 9.72 4.33 21.03
CA SER A 320 10.67 3.22 21.17
C SER A 320 10.46 2.20 20.05
N PHE A 321 11.59 1.73 19.50
CA PHE A 321 11.60 0.75 18.43
C PHE A 321 12.30 -0.53 18.87
N TYR A 322 11.76 -1.65 18.42
CA TYR A 322 12.25 -2.98 18.72
C TYR A 322 12.25 -3.82 17.45
N ARG A 323 13.22 -4.72 17.34
CA ARG A 323 13.39 -5.57 16.16
C ARG A 323 13.41 -7.04 16.56
N ALA A 324 12.76 -7.86 15.75
CA ALA A 324 12.89 -9.32 15.75
C ALA A 324 13.19 -9.79 14.32
N GLU A 325 13.82 -10.96 14.19
CA GLU A 325 14.04 -11.65 12.94
C GLU A 325 13.46 -13.06 13.05
N ALA A 326 12.86 -13.54 11.98
CA ALA A 326 12.28 -14.86 11.93
C ALA A 326 12.55 -15.51 10.57
N VAL A 327 12.86 -16.80 10.57
CA VAL A 327 12.94 -17.61 9.35
C VAL A 327 11.79 -18.60 9.36
N LEU A 328 10.76 -18.32 8.56
CA LEU A 328 9.59 -19.16 8.44
C LEU A 328 9.91 -20.41 7.62
N LEU A 329 9.51 -21.57 8.13
CA LEU A 329 9.59 -22.86 7.47
C LEU A 329 8.20 -23.36 7.12
N GLU A 330 8.09 -24.18 6.09
CA GLU A 330 6.85 -24.84 5.71
C GLU A 330 6.17 -25.56 6.90
N ASN A 331 4.88 -25.43 6.99
CA ASN A 331 4.02 -26.03 8.02
C ASN A 331 4.40 -25.61 9.45
N ARG A 332 4.95 -24.42 9.63
CA ARG A 332 5.30 -23.86 10.93
C ARG A 332 4.76 -22.47 11.17
N ARG A 333 4.36 -22.25 12.42
CA ARG A 333 4.06 -20.93 12.97
C ARG A 333 5.15 -20.55 13.96
N ILE A 334 5.71 -19.34 13.82
CA ILE A 334 6.67 -18.79 14.79
C ILE A 334 5.91 -17.85 15.71
N HIS A 335 5.96 -18.15 17.00
CA HIS A 335 5.38 -17.30 18.04
C HIS A 335 6.40 -16.26 18.47
N LEU A 336 5.99 -14.99 18.50
CA LEU A 336 6.80 -13.87 18.90
C LEU A 336 6.18 -13.23 20.14
N ALA A 337 6.87 -13.36 21.27
CA ALA A 337 6.59 -12.65 22.51
C ALA A 337 7.39 -11.34 22.57
N LEU A 338 7.05 -10.44 23.49
CA LEU A 338 7.78 -9.18 23.63
C LEU A 338 9.28 -9.39 23.95
N ALA A 339 9.63 -10.49 24.61
CA ALA A 339 11.01 -10.86 24.93
C ALA A 339 11.86 -11.20 23.71
N ASP A 340 11.25 -11.57 22.58
CA ASP A 340 11.95 -11.90 21.34
C ASP A 340 12.38 -10.65 20.55
N PHE A 341 11.93 -9.48 21.01
CA PHE A 341 12.27 -8.20 20.39
C PHE A 341 13.41 -7.51 21.12
N SER A 342 14.47 -7.21 20.40
CA SER A 342 15.60 -6.42 20.91
C SER A 342 15.36 -4.94 20.65
N PRO A 343 15.67 -4.05 21.62
CA PRO A 343 15.55 -2.62 21.41
C PRO A 343 16.54 -2.18 20.34
N VAL A 344 16.08 -1.29 19.46
CA VAL A 344 16.91 -0.66 18.42
C VAL A 344 16.85 0.85 18.57
N SER A 345 17.99 1.50 18.35
CA SER A 345 18.01 2.96 18.33
C SER A 345 17.12 3.48 17.20
N PRO A 346 16.49 4.66 17.37
CA PRO A 346 15.68 5.26 16.30
C PRO A 346 16.39 5.41 14.96
N SER A 347 17.74 5.42 14.95
CA SER A 347 18.57 5.41 13.76
C SER A 347 18.50 4.11 12.94
N PHE A 348 17.94 3.03 13.52
CA PHE A 348 17.68 1.75 12.84
C PHE A 348 16.19 1.50 12.61
N ALA A 349 15.32 2.31 13.18
CA ALA A 349 13.93 2.33 12.79
C ALA A 349 13.91 2.85 11.35
N VAL A 350 13.59 1.99 10.39
CA VAL A 350 13.53 2.33 8.97
C VAL A 350 12.58 3.52 8.84
N PRO A 351 13.07 4.72 8.53
CA PRO A 351 12.19 5.82 8.23
C PRO A 351 11.38 5.49 6.98
N ARG A 352 10.28 6.13 6.83
CA ARG A 352 9.47 6.05 5.61
C ARG A 352 10.30 6.56 4.43
N GLY A 353 10.65 5.66 3.53
CA GLY A 353 11.65 5.84 2.49
C GLY A 353 12.99 5.25 2.94
N ASP A 354 13.73 4.62 2.02
CA ASP A 354 15.07 4.11 2.28
C ASP A 354 15.95 5.21 2.89
N ILE A 355 16.02 5.27 4.23
CA ILE A 355 17.15 6.00 4.82
C ILE A 355 18.36 5.10 4.64
N PRO A 356 19.46 5.64 4.14
CA PRO A 356 20.76 5.00 4.27
C PRO A 356 20.97 4.73 5.75
N VAL A 357 21.09 3.46 6.13
CA VAL A 357 21.52 3.07 7.47
C VAL A 357 22.80 3.84 7.73
N ALA A 358 22.82 4.66 8.77
CA ALA A 358 24.05 5.33 9.17
C ALA A 358 25.06 4.24 9.50
N GLY A 359 25.92 3.90 8.52
CA GLY A 359 26.83 2.76 8.56
C GLY A 359 26.89 1.95 7.29
N GLU A 360 25.94 2.03 6.35
CA GLU A 360 26.16 1.57 5.00
C GLU A 360 27.14 2.53 4.32
N ASN A 361 28.37 2.08 4.16
CA ASN A 361 29.36 2.76 3.32
C ASN A 361 28.91 2.56 1.87
N TYR A 362 28.07 3.48 1.36
CA TYR A 362 27.87 3.56 -0.07
C TYR A 362 29.22 3.82 -0.74
N PRO A 363 29.44 3.25 -1.92
CA PRO A 363 30.62 3.57 -2.70
C PRO A 363 30.75 5.10 -2.77
N VAL A 364 31.87 5.63 -2.36
CA VAL A 364 32.13 7.07 -2.40
C VAL A 364 32.57 7.41 -3.83
N ASP A 365 31.77 8.22 -4.50
CA ASP A 365 32.16 8.93 -5.72
C ASP A 365 32.40 10.39 -5.31
N PRO A 366 33.64 10.75 -4.94
CA PRO A 366 33.89 12.02 -4.27
C PRO A 366 33.56 13.23 -5.13
N VAL A 367 33.62 13.08 -6.46
CA VAL A 367 33.32 14.17 -7.41
C VAL A 367 32.50 13.62 -8.56
N LYS A 368 31.21 13.90 -8.57
CA LYS A 368 30.32 13.56 -9.69
C LYS A 368 30.14 14.77 -10.60
N LEU A 369 30.53 14.62 -11.86
CA LEU A 369 30.34 15.63 -12.91
C LEU A 369 29.30 15.12 -13.90
N GLN A 370 28.26 15.91 -14.13
CA GLN A 370 27.16 15.58 -15.05
C GLN A 370 27.00 16.69 -16.11
N ILE A 371 26.63 16.30 -17.33
CA ILE A 371 26.16 17.24 -18.35
C ILE A 371 24.63 17.25 -18.33
N ILE A 372 24.04 16.06 -18.22
CA ILE A 372 22.59 15.80 -18.15
C ILE A 372 22.36 14.86 -16.96
N PRO A 373 21.32 15.08 -16.16
CA PRO A 373 20.98 14.19 -15.03
C PRO A 373 20.73 12.77 -15.50
N ASP A 374 21.15 11.79 -14.69
CA ASP A 374 20.92 10.37 -14.96
C ASP A 374 19.43 10.06 -15.08
N MET A 375 18.59 10.68 -14.27
CA MET A 375 17.13 10.53 -14.32
C MET A 375 16.51 10.98 -15.65
N TRP A 376 17.06 11.99 -16.33
CA TRP A 376 16.59 12.41 -17.66
C TRP A 376 16.99 11.44 -18.77
N LEU A 377 17.98 10.59 -18.50
CA LEU A 377 18.40 9.52 -19.39
C LEU A 377 17.67 8.20 -19.09
N GLY A 378 16.68 8.20 -18.17
CA GLY A 378 15.96 7.01 -17.75
C GLY A 378 16.81 6.04 -16.90
N LYS A 379 17.88 6.55 -16.28
CA LYS A 379 18.75 5.80 -15.38
C LYS A 379 18.40 6.18 -13.94
N GLU A 380 18.38 5.19 -13.06
CA GLU A 380 18.36 5.47 -11.62
C GLU A 380 19.69 6.06 -11.18
N ALA A 381 19.64 7.05 -10.28
CA ALA A 381 20.84 7.57 -9.66
C ALA A 381 21.57 6.44 -8.91
N ALA A 382 22.84 6.23 -9.21
CA ALA A 382 23.63 5.25 -8.50
C ALA A 382 23.63 5.57 -7.01
N ARG A 383 23.44 4.57 -6.15
CA ARG A 383 23.49 4.72 -4.68
C ARG A 383 24.92 4.98 -4.23
N THR A 384 25.37 6.22 -4.43
CA THR A 384 26.73 6.68 -4.09
C THR A 384 26.66 7.89 -3.16
N THR A 385 27.68 8.04 -2.33
CA THR A 385 27.92 9.28 -1.55
C THR A 385 28.77 10.22 -2.37
N ASN A 386 28.28 11.42 -2.66
CA ASN A 386 29.01 12.46 -3.34
C ASN A 386 29.45 13.57 -2.37
N HIS A 387 30.67 14.02 -2.49
CA HIS A 387 31.16 15.20 -1.76
C HIS A 387 31.06 16.46 -2.60
N VAL A 388 31.22 16.31 -3.91
CA VAL A 388 31.02 17.39 -4.88
C VAL A 388 30.16 16.86 -6.02
N LEU A 389 29.04 17.55 -6.29
CA LEU A 389 28.11 17.23 -7.34
C LEU A 389 27.94 18.48 -8.24
N LEU A 390 28.46 18.43 -9.44
CA LEU A 390 28.40 19.54 -10.38
C LEU A 390 27.78 19.12 -11.70
N SER A 391 26.95 19.98 -12.28
CA SER A 391 26.39 19.76 -13.60
C SER A 391 26.32 21.03 -14.43
N LEU A 392 26.35 20.88 -15.77
CA LEU A 392 26.13 21.98 -16.70
C LEU A 392 24.64 22.28 -16.94
N SER A 393 23.75 21.38 -16.57
CA SER A 393 22.29 21.57 -16.67
C SER A 393 21.62 21.38 -15.31
N ALA A 394 21.22 20.18 -14.97
CA ALA A 394 20.75 19.79 -13.66
C ALA A 394 21.61 18.63 -13.14
N ALA A 395 21.67 18.47 -11.83
CA ALA A 395 22.42 17.43 -11.15
C ALA A 395 21.50 16.52 -10.35
N ASP A 396 21.79 15.23 -10.34
CA ASP A 396 21.12 14.27 -9.47
C ASP A 396 22.13 13.35 -8.79
N GLY A 397 21.82 12.97 -7.55
CA GLY A 397 22.66 12.12 -6.74
C GLY A 397 21.86 11.37 -5.66
N TRP A 398 22.47 10.33 -5.09
CA TRP A 398 21.83 9.61 -3.99
C TRP A 398 22.09 10.34 -2.65
N GLN A 399 23.31 10.43 -2.20
CA GLN A 399 23.66 11.11 -0.98
C GLN A 399 24.70 12.21 -1.27
N LEU A 400 24.41 13.43 -0.85
CA LEU A 400 25.35 14.56 -0.94
C LEU A 400 25.81 14.96 0.44
N THR A 401 27.11 14.78 0.72
CA THR A 401 27.76 15.17 2.00
C THR A 401 28.67 16.39 1.84
N GLY A 402 28.46 17.21 0.84
CA GLY A 402 29.28 18.37 0.54
C GLY A 402 28.56 19.43 -0.25
N ILE A 403 28.96 19.67 -1.51
CA ILE A 403 28.45 20.77 -2.31
C ILE A 403 27.85 20.26 -3.61
N GLY A 404 26.60 20.63 -3.89
CA GLY A 404 25.89 20.38 -5.14
C GLY A 404 25.54 21.69 -5.85
N LEU A 405 26.01 21.85 -7.09
CA LEU A 405 25.75 23.05 -7.89
C LEU A 405 25.31 22.68 -9.31
N ALA A 406 24.21 23.27 -9.77
CA ALA A 406 23.77 23.16 -11.14
C ALA A 406 22.91 24.36 -11.58
N PRO A 407 22.97 24.82 -12.85
CA PRO A 407 22.18 25.96 -13.29
C PRO A 407 20.67 25.71 -13.22
N LEU A 408 20.17 24.57 -13.64
CA LEU A 408 18.72 24.31 -13.66
C LEU A 408 18.25 23.78 -12.29
N GLY A 409 18.87 22.73 -11.77
CA GLY A 409 18.43 22.17 -10.49
C GLY A 409 19.39 21.14 -9.93
N VAL A 410 19.29 20.93 -8.62
CA VAL A 410 19.97 19.85 -7.91
C VAL A 410 18.90 19.00 -7.23
N SER A 411 18.95 17.69 -7.45
CA SER A 411 18.07 16.71 -6.81
C SER A 411 18.91 15.63 -6.17
N VAL A 412 18.75 15.45 -4.86
CA VAL A 412 19.42 14.36 -4.14
C VAL A 412 18.43 13.64 -3.23
N TYR A 413 18.78 12.42 -2.85
CA TYR A 413 17.93 11.66 -1.93
C TYR A 413 18.11 12.21 -0.50
N THR A 414 19.34 12.40 -0.03
CA THR A 414 19.63 13.04 1.25
C THR A 414 20.71 14.11 1.11
N LEU A 415 20.61 15.19 1.88
CA LEU A 415 21.57 16.30 1.91
C LEU A 415 22.21 16.48 3.28
N MET A 416 23.54 16.46 3.31
CA MET A 416 24.36 16.94 4.44
C MET A 416 25.40 17.94 3.89
N GLY A 417 24.99 19.20 3.68
CA GLY A 417 25.90 20.18 3.07
C GLY A 417 25.18 21.35 2.42
N LEU A 418 25.58 21.69 1.18
CA LEU A 418 25.03 22.80 0.44
C LEU A 418 24.53 22.36 -0.93
N GLU A 419 23.29 22.69 -1.25
CA GLU A 419 22.72 22.66 -2.58
C GLU A 419 22.42 24.07 -3.08
N ALA A 420 22.82 24.37 -4.31
CA ALA A 420 22.46 25.63 -4.95
C ALA A 420 22.14 25.46 -6.43
N ALA A 421 21.03 26.08 -6.86
CA ALA A 421 20.61 26.10 -8.25
C ALA A 421 19.87 27.39 -8.60
N VAL A 422 19.78 27.71 -9.91
CA VAL A 422 19.04 28.91 -10.35
C VAL A 422 17.53 28.65 -10.33
N ILE A 423 17.08 27.44 -10.64
CA ILE A 423 15.64 27.14 -10.71
C ILE A 423 15.18 26.42 -9.45
N TYR A 424 15.64 25.18 -9.22
CA TYR A 424 15.15 24.40 -8.08
C TYR A 424 16.24 23.61 -7.36
N THR A 425 16.01 23.37 -6.07
CA THR A 425 16.71 22.36 -5.29
C THR A 425 15.70 21.41 -4.63
N SER A 426 16.01 20.12 -4.66
CA SER A 426 15.13 19.09 -4.13
C SER A 426 15.89 18.01 -3.40
N THR A 427 15.51 17.79 -2.14
CA THR A 427 15.97 16.65 -1.35
C THR A 427 14.76 15.75 -1.12
N ALA A 428 14.85 14.46 -1.47
CA ALA A 428 13.71 13.56 -1.33
C ALA A 428 13.36 13.27 0.14
N GLU A 429 14.37 13.20 0.99
CA GLU A 429 14.25 12.92 2.42
C GLU A 429 14.81 14.09 3.29
N ASP A 430 15.57 13.76 4.31
CA ASP A 430 16.11 14.71 5.29
C ASP A 430 17.20 15.60 4.70
N MET A 431 17.15 16.86 5.08
CA MET A 431 18.13 17.87 4.73
C MET A 431 18.79 18.44 5.98
N THR A 432 20.14 18.42 6.01
CA THR A 432 20.94 19.09 7.01
C THR A 432 21.97 20.00 6.33
N GLY A 433 21.83 21.31 6.50
CA GLY A 433 22.72 22.28 5.88
C GLY A 433 22.01 23.43 5.19
N ILE A 434 22.40 23.76 3.95
CA ILE A 434 21.89 24.91 3.21
C ILE A 434 21.34 24.44 1.86
N GLN A 435 20.10 24.80 1.59
CA GLN A 435 19.43 24.57 0.32
C GLN A 435 18.95 25.91 -0.24
N THR A 436 19.43 26.30 -1.43
CA THR A 436 19.07 27.58 -2.01
C THR A 436 18.75 27.46 -3.50
N ALA A 437 17.67 28.12 -3.94
CA ALA A 437 17.24 28.13 -5.32
C ALA A 437 16.66 29.48 -5.74
N GLY A 438 16.75 29.78 -7.03
CA GLY A 438 16.13 30.98 -7.58
C GLY A 438 14.60 30.91 -7.60
N ILE A 439 13.99 29.73 -7.67
CA ILE A 439 12.52 29.57 -7.71
C ILE A 439 12.03 28.79 -6.51
N LEU A 440 12.40 27.51 -6.35
CA LEU A 440 11.85 26.66 -5.30
C LEU A 440 12.90 25.76 -4.65
N SER A 441 12.77 25.60 -3.34
CA SER A 441 13.52 24.62 -2.56
C SER A 441 12.57 23.68 -1.83
N PHE A 442 12.77 22.38 -1.99
CA PHE A 442 11.92 21.34 -1.45
C PHE A 442 12.73 20.31 -0.68
N ALA A 443 12.26 19.93 0.51
CA ALA A 443 12.74 18.77 1.25
C ALA A 443 11.53 17.91 1.63
N GLY A 444 11.53 16.63 1.23
CA GLY A 444 10.45 15.69 1.53
C GLY A 444 10.38 15.30 3.00
N GLY A 445 11.52 15.25 3.67
CA GLY A 445 11.66 14.94 5.10
C GLY A 445 11.85 16.18 5.98
N ASN A 446 12.68 16.00 7.01
CA ASN A 446 13.00 17.02 8.00
C ASN A 446 14.08 17.97 7.49
N VAL A 447 13.98 19.22 7.90
CA VAL A 447 14.97 20.26 7.58
C VAL A 447 15.67 20.73 8.85
N ARG A 448 17.00 20.61 8.85
CA ARG A 448 17.88 21.22 9.86
C ARG A 448 18.87 22.15 9.17
N GLY A 449 18.60 23.46 9.23
CA GLY A 449 19.46 24.46 8.62
C GLY A 449 18.71 25.57 7.90
N VAL A 450 19.11 25.88 6.66
CA VAL A 450 18.58 27.01 5.91
C VAL A 450 17.99 26.57 4.59
N GLN A 451 16.71 26.93 4.33
CA GLN A 451 16.09 26.89 3.01
C GLN A 451 15.82 28.31 2.53
N ALA A 452 16.30 28.65 1.33
CA ALA A 452 16.08 29.95 0.74
C ALA A 452 15.65 29.82 -0.74
N ALA A 453 14.54 30.46 -1.11
CA ALA A 453 14.10 30.52 -2.50
C ALA A 453 13.40 31.84 -2.80
N ALA A 454 13.44 32.30 -4.06
CA ALA A 454 12.74 33.53 -4.40
C ALA A 454 11.20 33.35 -4.37
N ILE A 455 10.68 32.14 -4.60
CA ILE A 455 9.22 31.91 -4.64
C ILE A 455 8.78 31.04 -3.48
N PHE A 456 9.27 29.80 -3.37
CA PHE A 456 8.67 28.79 -2.53
C PHE A 456 9.70 27.90 -1.85
N ASN A 457 9.53 27.71 -0.52
CA ASN A 457 10.21 26.67 0.24
C ASN A 457 9.20 25.72 0.87
N ALA A 458 9.49 24.43 0.85
CA ALA A 458 8.71 23.42 1.56
C ALA A 458 9.59 22.43 2.32
N ALA A 459 9.14 22.10 3.54
CA ALA A 459 9.61 20.98 4.35
C ALA A 459 8.45 20.02 4.60
N GLY A 460 8.61 18.75 4.25
CA GLY A 460 7.62 17.71 4.44
C GLY A 460 7.54 17.19 5.87
N GLY A 461 8.64 17.34 6.65
CA GLY A 461 8.71 17.01 8.07
C GLY A 461 8.81 18.27 8.95
N PHE A 462 9.53 18.17 10.07
CA PHE A 462 9.81 19.32 10.93
C PHE A 462 10.85 20.26 10.29
N MET A 463 10.79 21.52 10.67
CA MET A 463 11.76 22.55 10.30
C MET A 463 12.47 23.06 11.54
N GLN A 464 13.81 22.92 11.58
CA GLN A 464 14.66 23.51 12.62
C GLN A 464 15.70 24.40 11.98
N GLY A 465 15.51 25.73 12.04
CA GLY A 465 16.42 26.70 11.46
C GLY A 465 15.70 27.85 10.78
N VAL A 466 16.04 28.16 9.52
CA VAL A 466 15.55 29.35 8.82
C VAL A 466 14.97 28.99 7.45
N GLN A 467 13.74 29.41 7.19
CA GLN A 467 13.10 29.37 5.87
C GLN A 467 12.81 30.79 5.38
N VAL A 468 13.34 31.16 4.22
CA VAL A 468 13.12 32.48 3.62
C VAL A 468 12.65 32.34 2.18
N ALA A 469 11.48 32.88 1.87
CA ALA A 469 10.92 32.90 0.53
C ALA A 469 10.42 34.29 0.13
N GLY A 470 10.48 34.60 -1.16
CA GLY A 470 9.83 35.82 -1.66
C GLY A 470 8.31 35.74 -1.59
N ILE A 471 7.72 34.56 -1.69
CA ILE A 471 6.27 34.38 -1.68
C ILE A 471 5.81 33.51 -0.53
N PHE A 472 6.23 32.25 -0.45
CA PHE A 472 5.59 31.28 0.42
C PHE A 472 6.58 30.30 1.07
N ASN A 473 6.47 30.13 2.40
CA ASN A 473 7.12 29.05 3.14
C ASN A 473 6.07 28.09 3.70
N ARG A 474 6.33 26.79 3.58
CA ARG A 474 5.51 25.73 4.16
C ARG A 474 6.37 24.74 4.95
N THR A 475 5.91 24.41 6.15
CA THR A 475 6.40 23.28 6.93
C THR A 475 5.22 22.40 7.29
N ALA A 476 5.29 21.11 6.96
CA ALA A 476 4.20 20.18 7.23
C ALA A 476 4.21 19.64 8.68
N GLY A 477 5.38 19.62 9.33
CA GLY A 477 5.54 19.26 10.75
C GLY A 477 5.79 20.49 11.63
N THR A 478 6.33 20.23 12.83
CA THR A 478 6.66 21.30 13.80
C THR A 478 7.73 22.25 13.25
N MET A 479 7.52 23.54 13.42
CA MET A 479 8.51 24.56 13.09
C MET A 479 9.22 25.04 14.35
N ARG A 480 10.55 25.03 14.33
CA ARG A 480 11.43 25.62 15.38
C ARG A 480 12.45 26.54 14.72
N GLY A 481 12.26 27.85 14.83
CA GLY A 481 13.17 28.82 14.25
C GLY A 481 12.46 29.98 13.57
N ILE A 482 12.89 30.32 12.33
CA ILE A 482 12.42 31.52 11.63
C ILE A 482 11.80 31.13 10.28
N GLN A 483 10.58 31.59 10.02
CA GLN A 483 10.00 31.64 8.69
C GLN A 483 9.74 33.10 8.28
N ALA A 484 10.29 33.50 7.15
CA ALA A 484 10.06 34.82 6.59
C ALA A 484 9.62 34.70 5.11
N ALA A 485 8.47 35.26 4.77
CA ALA A 485 7.95 35.26 3.41
C ALA A 485 7.38 36.62 3.02
N GLY A 486 7.43 36.94 1.74
CA GLY A 486 6.79 38.14 1.22
C GLY A 486 5.27 38.08 1.32
N ILE A 487 4.65 36.90 1.26
CA ILE A 487 3.19 36.77 1.27
C ILE A 487 2.70 35.83 2.40
N PHE A 488 3.10 34.56 2.42
CA PHE A 488 2.57 33.57 3.35
C PHE A 488 3.65 32.76 4.05
N ASN A 489 3.45 32.49 5.35
CA ASN A 489 4.09 31.42 6.07
C ASN A 489 3.04 30.43 6.59
N MET A 490 3.32 29.14 6.47
CA MET A 490 2.47 28.08 6.97
C MET A 490 3.31 27.04 7.72
N ALA A 491 2.99 26.82 8.98
CA ALA A 491 3.48 25.72 9.77
C ALA A 491 2.29 24.88 10.21
N ALA A 492 2.12 23.70 9.62
CA ALA A 492 1.05 22.80 9.97
C ALA A 492 1.59 21.77 10.97
N ASP A 493 1.02 21.71 12.17
CA ASP A 493 1.28 20.63 13.10
C ASP A 493 0.01 20.21 13.82
N ALA A 494 -0.35 18.95 13.69
CA ALA A 494 -1.46 18.35 14.43
C ALA A 494 -1.04 17.91 15.85
N ASN A 495 0.27 17.80 16.16
CA ASN A 495 0.78 17.16 17.38
C ASN A 495 1.89 17.93 18.11
N GLY A 496 2.27 19.10 17.65
CA GLY A 496 3.32 19.90 18.29
C GLY A 496 3.02 21.39 18.34
N VAL A 497 3.74 22.12 19.16
CA VAL A 497 3.64 23.57 19.27
C VAL A 497 4.73 24.20 18.40
N PRO A 498 4.39 24.89 17.29
CA PRO A 498 5.39 25.65 16.54
C PRO A 498 6.08 26.67 17.44
N GLU A 499 7.42 26.67 17.40
CA GLU A 499 8.25 27.52 18.24
C GLU A 499 9.09 28.47 17.38
N GLY A 500 9.02 29.77 17.64
CA GLY A 500 9.92 30.71 16.99
C GLY A 500 9.27 31.97 16.42
N PHE A 501 9.71 32.39 15.23
CA PHE A 501 9.32 33.65 14.62
C PHE A 501 8.77 33.43 13.19
N GLN A 502 7.60 33.95 12.91
CA GLN A 502 7.03 34.03 11.57
C GLN A 502 6.77 35.46 11.15
N ALA A 503 7.27 35.87 9.99
CA ALA A 503 7.02 37.18 9.41
C ALA A 503 6.51 37.05 7.96
N ALA A 504 5.38 37.67 7.64
CA ALA A 504 4.83 37.75 6.30
C ALA A 504 4.14 39.09 6.03
N ALA A 505 4.10 39.53 4.76
CA ALA A 505 3.35 40.74 4.46
C ALA A 505 1.83 40.52 4.56
N ILE A 506 1.32 39.33 4.30
CA ILE A 506 -0.13 39.06 4.30
C ILE A 506 -0.54 38.15 5.45
N LEU A 507 -0.06 36.89 5.48
CA LEU A 507 -0.60 35.89 6.39
C LEU A 507 0.50 34.99 6.99
N ASN A 508 0.45 34.79 8.31
CA ASN A 508 1.09 33.66 8.98
C ASN A 508 0.00 32.70 9.49
N ALA A 509 0.17 31.41 9.25
CA ALA A 509 -0.70 30.36 9.75
C ALA A 509 0.09 29.30 10.51
N ALA A 510 -0.36 28.96 11.71
CA ALA A 510 0.13 27.83 12.49
C ALA A 510 -1.03 26.85 12.72
N GLY A 511 -0.76 25.56 12.61
CA GLY A 511 -1.78 24.50 12.75
C GLY A 511 -2.31 24.31 14.19
N GLY A 512 -1.79 25.10 15.15
CA GLY A 512 -2.18 25.07 16.54
C GLY A 512 -1.63 26.29 17.28
N PHE A 513 -1.57 26.21 18.60
CA PHE A 513 -1.01 27.27 19.42
C PHE A 513 0.48 27.43 19.15
N MET A 514 0.92 28.61 18.71
CA MET A 514 2.34 28.89 18.45
C MET A 514 3.00 29.52 19.70
N GLN A 515 4.13 28.96 20.12
CA GLN A 515 4.98 29.56 21.15
C GLN A 515 6.03 30.45 20.48
N GLY A 516 5.75 31.74 20.38
CA GLY A 516 6.64 32.66 19.71
C GLY A 516 5.97 33.92 19.21
N VAL A 517 6.52 34.49 18.14
CA VAL A 517 6.05 35.76 17.57
C VAL A 517 5.61 35.58 16.13
N GLN A 518 4.41 36.02 15.82
CA GLN A 518 3.91 36.15 14.46
C GLN A 518 3.70 37.62 14.09
N VAL A 519 4.29 38.05 12.98
CA VAL A 519 4.11 39.40 12.45
C VAL A 519 3.56 39.28 11.01
N ALA A 520 2.35 39.76 10.81
CA ALA A 520 1.75 39.83 9.46
C ALA A 520 1.10 41.19 9.22
N GLY A 521 1.10 41.62 7.96
CA GLY A 521 0.43 42.87 7.57
C GLY A 521 -1.10 42.78 7.63
N ILE A 522 -1.67 41.58 7.47
CA ILE A 522 -3.14 41.39 7.42
C ILE A 522 -3.63 40.42 8.51
N CYS A 523 -3.10 39.21 8.61
CA CYS A 523 -3.64 38.20 9.50
C CYS A 523 -2.56 37.26 10.07
N ASN A 524 -2.66 36.95 11.36
CA ASN A 524 -1.98 35.83 12.03
C ASN A 524 -3.05 34.85 12.50
N ARG A 525 -2.90 33.56 12.20
CA ARG A 525 -3.84 32.50 12.52
C ARG A 525 -3.15 31.30 13.16
#